data_ad17ff6d7334291ab3bf50a8a7578d69
#
_entry.id   ad17ff6d7334291ab3bf50a8a7578d69
#
_cell.length_a   1.000
_cell.length_b   1.000
_cell.length_c   1.000
_cell.angle_alpha   90.00
_cell.angle_beta   90.00
_cell.angle_gamma   90.00
#
_symmetry.space_group_name_H-M   'P 1'
#
loop_
_entity.id
_entity.type
_entity.pdbx_description
1 polymer ?
#
loop_
_entity_poly.entity_id
_entity_poly.type
_entity_poly.pdbx_seq_one_letter_code
_entity_poly.pdbx_strand_id
1 'polypeptide(L)'
;GLSETDMVEVANIMVDLLQACTPYSVETRKGLSSRAKVDFKVLEDAKQRVRTLCEKAGADLDYKKNGYPQFYYLDDQSESKNELATLKLSGPSLRQYVSYCFSSNVETLEPGQSQKTSLSTPMGTIAGAIANVDGNTYRFSFVREKFGLAATFLRGLAEGYITFDKDIPRRIPGSVAVIEDLESAPVIADGELGISQKPYFIGQTQPEGTPLPAFVWEEKESSELLRTSLYEIHKKMGAKIIPFAGWEMPVWYTSVVEEHLACRQVAGLFDVSHMGVFQVEDVHAALFLETVCGNDINSLAVGESCYTHFLDPEANVIDDTLVYRRDTNKYLVVVNASNDAKDWAWLNAVREGKVMIDPQRPWIKTFGAGVTLRNLRDAKAGADMRVDIALQGPKSRDILLSLGCDETTQKKVKALKRTELCEVVIGGFDLVVSRTGYT
;
A
#
# COMPACT_ATOMS: atom_id res chain seq x y z
N GLY A 1 24.50 42.90 -13.77
CA GLY A 1 25.20 41.69 -13.33
C GLY A 1 25.37 41.68 -11.81
N LEU A 2 25.80 40.57 -11.28
CA LEU A 2 26.04 40.40 -9.82
C LEU A 2 27.36 41.08 -9.43
N SER A 3 27.38 41.69 -8.24
CA SER A 3 28.57 42.28 -7.61
C SER A 3 29.39 41.25 -6.85
N GLU A 4 30.57 41.60 -6.34
CA GLU A 4 31.37 40.73 -5.49
C GLU A 4 30.59 40.36 -4.21
N THR A 5 29.83 41.30 -3.62
CA THR A 5 28.99 41.05 -2.45
C THR A 5 27.89 40.02 -2.77
N ASP A 6 27.32 40.08 -3.97
CA ASP A 6 26.32 39.09 -4.42
C ASP A 6 26.94 37.70 -4.57
N MET A 7 28.21 37.63 -5.03
CA MET A 7 28.91 36.34 -5.11
C MET A 7 29.22 35.74 -3.73
N VAL A 8 29.45 36.57 -2.72
CA VAL A 8 29.55 36.09 -1.33
C VAL A 8 28.21 35.50 -0.86
N GLU A 9 27.10 36.16 -1.21
CA GLU A 9 25.76 35.63 -0.90
C GLU A 9 25.46 34.30 -1.63
N VAL A 10 25.86 34.17 -2.88
CA VAL A 10 25.78 32.89 -3.61
C VAL A 10 26.55 31.79 -2.86
N ALA A 11 27.76 32.08 -2.39
CA ALA A 11 28.56 31.14 -1.62
C ALA A 11 27.88 30.75 -0.31
N ASN A 12 27.31 31.71 0.42
CA ASN A 12 26.56 31.45 1.65
C ASN A 12 25.37 30.54 1.40
N ILE A 13 24.55 30.80 0.37
CA ILE A 13 23.42 29.95 -0.01
C ILE A 13 23.88 28.51 -0.28
N MET A 14 24.98 28.33 -1.01
CA MET A 14 25.53 27.00 -1.30
C MET A 14 25.98 26.27 -0.02
N VAL A 15 26.64 26.98 0.89
CA VAL A 15 27.09 26.41 2.18
C VAL A 15 25.89 26.01 3.03
N ASP A 16 24.89 26.88 3.17
CA ASP A 16 23.69 26.62 3.96
C ASP A 16 22.95 25.38 3.44
N LEU A 17 22.77 25.25 2.11
CA LEU A 17 22.13 24.08 1.50
C LEU A 17 22.93 22.79 1.73
N LEU A 18 24.26 22.85 1.58
CA LEU A 18 25.11 21.67 1.80
C LEU A 18 25.08 21.22 3.26
N GLN A 19 25.08 22.16 4.20
CA GLN A 19 24.97 21.84 5.62
C GLN A 19 23.58 21.33 6.03
N ALA A 20 22.55 21.76 5.33
CA ALA A 20 21.18 21.30 5.54
C ALA A 20 20.87 19.93 4.91
N CYS A 21 21.81 19.37 4.16
CA CYS A 21 21.67 18.04 3.57
C CYS A 21 22.02 16.95 4.60
N THR A 22 21.09 16.01 4.79
CA THR A 22 21.33 14.81 5.62
C THR A 22 21.57 13.61 4.70
N PRO A 23 22.80 13.07 4.63
CA PRO A 23 23.13 11.93 3.81
C PRO A 23 22.57 10.63 4.41
N TYR A 24 22.21 9.68 3.56
CA TYR A 24 21.83 8.33 3.94
C TYR A 24 22.19 7.33 2.83
N SER A 25 22.32 6.06 3.18
CA SER A 25 22.62 5.00 2.21
C SER A 25 21.41 4.11 2.00
N VAL A 26 21.23 3.68 0.76
CA VAL A 26 20.17 2.73 0.37
C VAL A 26 20.84 1.56 -0.32
N GLU A 27 20.50 0.36 0.10
CA GLU A 27 20.90 -0.85 -0.60
C GLU A 27 20.09 -0.99 -1.90
N THR A 28 20.77 -1.23 -3.01
CA THR A 28 20.17 -1.41 -4.33
C THR A 28 20.69 -2.72 -4.92
N ARG A 29 20.06 -3.20 -6.00
CA ARG A 29 20.55 -4.37 -6.75
C ARG A 29 21.99 -4.21 -7.26
N LYS A 30 22.51 -2.98 -7.31
CA LYS A 30 23.88 -2.64 -7.73
C LYS A 30 24.84 -2.33 -6.57
N GLY A 31 24.41 -2.56 -5.33
CA GLY A 31 25.13 -2.25 -4.09
C GLY A 31 24.63 -0.97 -3.42
N LEU A 32 25.38 -0.47 -2.43
CA LEU A 32 25.04 0.72 -1.67
C LEU A 32 25.05 1.98 -2.57
N SER A 33 23.98 2.75 -2.48
CA SER A 33 23.84 4.04 -3.15
C SER A 33 23.69 5.14 -2.10
N SER A 34 24.56 6.14 -2.14
CA SER A 34 24.47 7.31 -1.25
C SER A 34 23.44 8.29 -1.83
N ARG A 35 22.63 8.84 -0.94
CA ARG A 35 21.58 9.84 -1.23
C ARG A 35 21.60 10.87 -0.13
N ALA A 36 20.90 12.00 -0.33
CA ALA A 36 20.69 12.98 0.72
C ALA A 36 19.27 13.54 0.61
N LYS A 37 18.79 14.04 1.75
CA LYS A 37 17.59 14.89 1.83
C LYS A 37 18.00 16.23 2.41
N VAL A 38 17.31 17.27 1.96
CA VAL A 38 17.55 18.64 2.42
C VAL A 38 16.45 19.08 3.39
N ASP A 39 16.82 19.88 4.39
CA ASP A 39 15.84 20.55 5.24
C ASP A 39 14.95 21.48 4.41
N PHE A 40 13.64 21.33 4.56
CA PHE A 40 12.67 22.06 3.75
C PHE A 40 12.71 23.57 3.99
N LYS A 41 12.90 24.01 5.26
CA LYS A 41 12.95 25.45 5.58
C LYS A 41 14.15 26.13 4.97
N VAL A 42 15.32 25.48 5.07
CA VAL A 42 16.56 25.99 4.48
C VAL A 42 16.47 26.03 2.97
N LEU A 43 15.83 25.02 2.35
CA LEU A 43 15.60 25.00 0.91
C LEU A 43 14.71 26.16 0.46
N GLU A 44 13.61 26.42 1.14
CA GLU A 44 12.71 27.53 0.80
C GLU A 44 13.37 28.91 1.01
N ASP A 45 14.13 29.08 2.10
CA ASP A 45 14.93 30.29 2.32
C ASP A 45 15.95 30.51 1.18
N ALA A 46 16.68 29.47 0.84
CA ALA A 46 17.65 29.52 -0.27
C ALA A 46 16.99 29.91 -1.61
N LYS A 47 15.82 29.35 -1.92
CA LYS A 47 15.07 29.73 -3.13
C LYS A 47 14.69 31.22 -3.14
N GLN A 48 14.21 31.75 -2.01
CA GLN A 48 13.88 33.19 -1.90
C GLN A 48 15.11 34.08 -2.09
N ARG A 49 16.23 33.74 -1.50
CA ARG A 49 17.50 34.45 -1.63
C ARG A 49 18.02 34.41 -3.08
N VAL A 50 17.99 33.24 -3.72
CA VAL A 50 18.33 33.09 -5.14
C VAL A 50 17.42 33.94 -6.02
N ARG A 51 16.13 33.96 -5.75
CA ARG A 51 15.17 34.81 -6.47
C ARG A 51 15.55 36.28 -6.38
N THR A 52 15.82 36.77 -5.17
CA THR A 52 16.24 38.17 -4.93
C THR A 52 17.50 38.52 -5.74
N LEU A 53 18.48 37.61 -5.77
CA LEU A 53 19.68 37.78 -6.58
C LEU A 53 19.38 37.83 -8.08
N CYS A 54 18.49 36.96 -8.55
CA CYS A 54 18.09 36.92 -9.95
C CYS A 54 17.35 38.22 -10.37
N GLU A 55 16.43 38.70 -9.54
CA GLU A 55 15.74 39.98 -9.77
C GLU A 55 16.71 41.15 -9.82
N LYS A 56 17.64 41.20 -8.85
CA LYS A 56 18.70 42.21 -8.82
C LYS A 56 19.61 42.17 -10.06
N ALA A 57 19.88 40.97 -10.58
CA ALA A 57 20.68 40.77 -11.79
C ALA A 57 19.90 41.13 -13.06
N GLY A 58 18.62 41.42 -12.99
CA GLY A 58 17.74 41.69 -14.14
C GLY A 58 17.34 40.45 -14.93
N ALA A 59 17.36 39.27 -14.29
CA ALA A 59 16.90 38.04 -14.92
C ALA A 59 15.37 38.08 -15.11
N ASP A 60 14.90 37.61 -16.28
CA ASP A 60 13.48 37.41 -16.53
C ASP A 60 13.03 36.12 -15.84
N LEU A 61 12.22 36.24 -14.80
CA LEU A 61 11.71 35.11 -14.01
C LEU A 61 10.37 34.56 -14.52
N ASP A 62 9.85 35.12 -15.61
CA ASP A 62 8.60 34.65 -16.22
C ASP A 62 8.82 33.27 -16.88
N TYR A 63 8.39 32.21 -16.18
CA TYR A 63 8.52 30.83 -16.66
C TYR A 63 7.76 30.57 -17.98
N LYS A 64 6.70 31.33 -18.27
CA LYS A 64 5.94 31.23 -19.52
C LYS A 64 6.77 31.65 -20.73
N LYS A 65 7.74 32.56 -20.52
CA LYS A 65 8.65 33.03 -21.56
C LYS A 65 9.91 32.18 -21.71
N ASN A 66 10.49 31.76 -20.60
CA ASN A 66 11.81 31.11 -20.63
C ASN A 66 11.75 29.58 -20.43
N GLY A 67 10.59 29.02 -20.12
CA GLY A 67 10.38 27.58 -19.93
C GLY A 67 10.98 27.01 -18.66
N TYR A 68 11.47 27.83 -17.74
CA TYR A 68 12.08 27.39 -16.47
C TYR A 68 11.18 27.73 -15.28
N PRO A 69 10.48 26.74 -14.68
CA PRO A 69 9.55 26.97 -13.58
C PRO A 69 10.24 26.95 -12.20
N GLN A 70 11.53 27.29 -12.07
CA GLN A 70 12.29 27.17 -10.83
C GLN A 70 11.69 27.91 -9.65
N PHE A 71 11.04 29.05 -9.90
CA PHE A 71 10.42 29.90 -8.88
C PHE A 71 8.89 29.85 -8.91
N TYR A 72 8.30 29.04 -9.75
CA TYR A 72 6.85 28.99 -9.97
C TYR A 72 6.04 28.77 -8.69
N TYR A 73 6.62 28.05 -7.74
CA TYR A 73 5.97 27.66 -6.49
C TYR A 73 6.41 28.47 -5.27
N LEU A 74 7.36 29.34 -5.40
CA LEU A 74 7.70 30.26 -4.31
C LEU A 74 6.61 31.30 -4.11
N ASP A 75 5.97 31.71 -5.19
CA ASP A 75 4.85 32.64 -5.20
C ASP A 75 3.63 31.97 -5.81
N ASP A 76 2.46 32.51 -5.43
CA ASP A 76 1.27 32.33 -6.22
C ASP A 76 1.36 33.17 -7.49
N GLN A 77 1.90 32.58 -8.54
CA GLN A 77 1.96 33.19 -9.87
C GLN A 77 0.67 33.01 -10.67
N SER A 78 -0.37 32.49 -10.04
CA SER A 78 -1.68 32.38 -10.65
C SER A 78 -2.27 33.75 -10.91
N GLU A 79 -2.87 33.93 -12.07
CA GLU A 79 -3.67 35.12 -12.40
C GLU A 79 -5.02 35.11 -11.67
N SER A 80 -5.35 34.03 -10.98
CA SER A 80 -6.59 33.87 -10.23
C SER A 80 -6.61 34.80 -9.01
N LYS A 81 -7.72 35.52 -8.85
CA LYS A 81 -8.00 36.38 -7.68
C LYS A 81 -8.90 35.69 -6.66
N ASN A 82 -9.14 34.39 -6.81
CA ASN A 82 -9.98 33.63 -5.88
C ASN A 82 -9.31 33.53 -4.51
N GLU A 83 -10.08 33.66 -3.44
CA GLU A 83 -9.59 33.53 -2.06
C GLU A 83 -9.05 32.12 -1.78
N LEU A 84 -9.56 31.11 -2.48
CA LEU A 84 -9.11 29.74 -2.40
C LEU A 84 -8.28 29.35 -3.62
N ALA A 85 -7.20 28.61 -3.40
CA ALA A 85 -6.45 27.91 -4.42
C ALA A 85 -6.79 26.42 -4.38
N THR A 86 -6.65 25.74 -5.52
CA THR A 86 -6.87 24.30 -5.62
C THR A 86 -5.69 23.63 -6.28
N LEU A 87 -5.14 22.61 -5.65
CA LEU A 87 -4.14 21.72 -6.23
C LEU A 87 -4.82 20.43 -6.69
N LYS A 88 -4.58 20.06 -7.94
CA LYS A 88 -4.93 18.76 -8.51
C LYS A 88 -3.76 17.81 -8.34
N LEU A 89 -4.02 16.67 -7.73
CA LEU A 89 -3.07 15.60 -7.47
C LEU A 89 -3.45 14.40 -8.34
N SER A 90 -2.48 13.84 -9.07
CA SER A 90 -2.71 12.67 -9.93
C SER A 90 -1.45 11.82 -10.08
N GLY A 91 -1.61 10.53 -10.27
CA GLY A 91 -0.48 9.61 -10.45
C GLY A 91 -0.76 8.18 -9.98
N PRO A 92 0.11 7.22 -10.32
CA PRO A 92 -0.12 5.79 -10.02
C PRO A 92 -0.11 5.46 -8.52
N SER A 93 0.62 6.21 -7.69
CA SER A 93 0.71 5.99 -6.24
C SER A 93 -0.12 7.00 -5.44
N LEU A 94 -1.11 7.60 -6.08
CA LEU A 94 -1.83 8.75 -5.52
C LEU A 94 -2.54 8.43 -4.20
N ARG A 95 -3.24 7.31 -4.11
CA ARG A 95 -4.01 6.94 -2.91
C ARG A 95 -3.11 6.85 -1.68
N GLN A 96 -2.00 6.18 -1.81
CA GLN A 96 -1.01 6.04 -0.74
C GLN A 96 -0.35 7.39 -0.41
N TYR A 97 -0.03 8.17 -1.43
CA TYR A 97 0.54 9.50 -1.27
C TYR A 97 -0.38 10.42 -0.46
N VAL A 98 -1.66 10.54 -0.83
CA VAL A 98 -2.62 11.39 -0.09
C VAL A 98 -2.86 10.87 1.32
N SER A 99 -2.81 9.56 1.53
CA SER A 99 -2.88 8.97 2.85
C SER A 99 -1.75 9.43 3.77
N TYR A 100 -0.54 9.51 3.28
CA TYR A 100 0.61 9.97 4.07
C TYR A 100 0.65 11.49 4.25
N CYS A 101 0.17 12.26 3.27
CA CYS A 101 0.29 13.72 3.30
C CYS A 101 -0.77 14.41 4.15
N PHE A 102 -1.99 13.89 4.20
CA PHE A 102 -3.13 14.57 4.80
C PHE A 102 -3.56 13.97 6.14
N SER A 103 -4.03 14.82 7.06
CA SER A 103 -4.41 14.42 8.42
C SER A 103 -5.70 13.60 8.49
N SER A 104 -6.61 13.78 7.56
CA SER A 104 -7.88 13.08 7.53
C SER A 104 -7.77 11.72 6.84
N ASN A 105 -8.76 10.86 7.03
CA ASN A 105 -8.81 9.56 6.39
C ASN A 105 -9.35 9.68 4.95
N VAL A 106 -8.49 10.11 4.03
CA VAL A 106 -8.84 10.31 2.62
C VAL A 106 -9.14 9.03 1.85
N GLU A 107 -8.74 7.89 2.39
CA GLU A 107 -8.95 6.58 1.74
C GLU A 107 -10.39 6.11 1.80
N THR A 108 -11.16 6.65 2.73
CA THR A 108 -12.61 6.35 2.83
C THR A 108 -13.45 7.19 1.88
N LEU A 109 -12.84 8.16 1.18
CA LEU A 109 -13.57 8.97 0.21
C LEU A 109 -13.86 8.18 -1.06
N GLU A 110 -15.13 7.97 -1.34
CA GLU A 110 -15.58 7.48 -2.64
C GLU A 110 -15.45 8.59 -3.71
N PRO A 111 -15.38 8.23 -4.99
CA PRO A 111 -15.42 9.19 -6.09
C PRO A 111 -16.60 10.15 -5.96
N GLY A 112 -16.33 11.45 -6.07
CA GLY A 112 -17.31 12.54 -5.90
C GLY A 112 -17.49 13.02 -4.45
N GLN A 113 -16.91 12.37 -3.46
CA GLN A 113 -16.98 12.81 -2.06
C GLN A 113 -15.85 13.77 -1.69
N SER A 114 -16.11 14.61 -0.69
CA SER A 114 -15.14 15.56 -0.13
C SER A 114 -15.20 15.59 1.39
N GLN A 115 -14.08 15.98 2.02
CA GLN A 115 -13.99 16.18 3.46
C GLN A 115 -12.98 17.26 3.82
N LYS A 116 -13.10 17.83 5.04
CA LYS A 116 -12.07 18.70 5.60
C LYS A 116 -10.82 17.92 5.95
N THR A 117 -9.68 18.53 5.70
CA THR A 117 -8.37 17.94 5.99
C THR A 117 -7.33 19.01 6.30
N SER A 118 -6.14 18.62 6.71
CA SER A 118 -5.01 19.52 6.82
C SER A 118 -3.74 18.88 6.27
N LEU A 119 -2.85 19.73 5.76
CA LEU A 119 -1.50 19.40 5.32
C LEU A 119 -0.53 20.00 6.33
N SER A 120 0.24 19.16 7.03
CA SER A 120 1.28 19.63 7.95
C SER A 120 2.59 19.82 7.22
N THR A 121 3.15 21.03 7.31
CA THR A 121 4.47 21.36 6.75
C THR A 121 5.42 21.79 7.86
N PRO A 122 6.74 21.78 7.64
CA PRO A 122 7.70 22.36 8.60
C PRO A 122 7.47 23.83 8.89
N MET A 123 6.75 24.55 8.04
CA MET A 123 6.45 25.99 8.17
C MET A 123 5.02 26.26 8.67
N GLY A 124 4.30 25.24 9.14
CA GLY A 124 2.95 25.34 9.70
C GLY A 124 1.94 24.46 8.98
N THR A 125 0.76 24.37 9.57
CA THR A 125 -0.34 23.54 9.06
C THR A 125 -1.25 24.35 8.15
N ILE A 126 -1.65 23.73 7.03
CA ILE A 126 -2.57 24.31 6.03
C ILE A 126 -3.88 23.55 6.12
N ALA A 127 -4.91 24.19 6.62
CA ALA A 127 -6.26 23.64 6.64
C ALA A 127 -6.93 23.83 5.27
N GLY A 128 -7.74 22.86 4.86
CA GLY A 128 -8.46 22.90 3.59
C GLY A 128 -9.49 21.79 3.46
N ALA A 129 -9.95 21.59 2.24
CA ALA A 129 -10.85 20.51 1.87
C ALA A 129 -10.26 19.68 0.73
N ILE A 130 -10.39 18.37 0.82
CA ILE A 130 -9.92 17.42 -0.22
C ILE A 130 -11.12 16.65 -0.77
N ALA A 131 -11.11 16.41 -2.09
CA ALA A 131 -12.11 15.61 -2.78
C ALA A 131 -11.44 14.51 -3.59
N ASN A 132 -12.05 13.33 -3.59
CA ASN A 132 -11.76 12.28 -4.53
C ASN A 132 -12.61 12.51 -5.79
N VAL A 133 -11.99 12.73 -6.95
CA VAL A 133 -12.70 13.03 -8.18
C VAL A 133 -13.17 11.75 -8.87
N ASP A 134 -12.26 10.80 -9.10
CA ASP A 134 -12.47 9.60 -9.93
C ASP A 134 -11.67 8.37 -9.46
N GLY A 135 -11.12 8.40 -8.26
CA GLY A 135 -10.23 7.38 -7.72
C GLY A 135 -8.75 7.54 -8.09
N ASN A 136 -8.46 8.23 -9.20
CA ASN A 136 -7.11 8.49 -9.71
C ASN A 136 -6.71 9.96 -9.64
N THR A 137 -7.62 10.82 -9.20
CA THR A 137 -7.45 12.26 -9.09
C THR A 137 -8.04 12.75 -7.78
N TYR A 138 -7.25 13.49 -7.01
CA TYR A 138 -7.71 14.22 -5.85
C TYR A 138 -7.52 15.72 -6.07
N ARG A 139 -8.37 16.53 -5.43
CA ARG A 139 -8.30 17.99 -5.47
C ARG A 139 -8.29 18.52 -4.05
N PHE A 140 -7.27 19.30 -3.72
CA PHE A 140 -7.11 19.93 -2.40
C PHE A 140 -7.24 21.44 -2.52
N SER A 141 -8.25 22.01 -1.86
CA SER A 141 -8.53 23.45 -1.86
C SER A 141 -8.28 24.05 -0.48
N PHE A 142 -7.63 25.20 -0.45
CA PHE A 142 -7.18 25.89 0.76
C PHE A 142 -6.99 27.39 0.48
N VAL A 143 -6.70 28.17 1.53
CA VAL A 143 -6.47 29.62 1.37
C VAL A 143 -5.30 29.91 0.45
N ARG A 144 -5.50 30.81 -0.51
CA ARG A 144 -4.55 31.12 -1.58
C ARG A 144 -3.17 31.58 -1.08
N GLU A 145 -3.11 32.30 0.02
CA GLU A 145 -1.84 32.74 0.65
C GLU A 145 -0.85 31.60 0.93
N LYS A 146 -1.35 30.37 1.04
CA LYS A 146 -0.55 29.17 1.30
C LYS A 146 -0.21 28.38 0.04
N PHE A 147 -0.56 28.90 -1.15
CA PHE A 147 -0.41 28.15 -2.41
C PHE A 147 1.03 27.70 -2.66
N GLY A 148 1.99 28.64 -2.63
CA GLY A 148 3.40 28.33 -2.86
C GLY A 148 3.93 27.30 -1.87
N LEU A 149 3.61 27.47 -0.57
CA LEU A 149 4.01 26.53 0.48
C LEU A 149 3.44 25.12 0.26
N ALA A 150 2.14 25.01 -0.02
CA ALA A 150 1.49 23.72 -0.23
C ALA A 150 2.03 23.01 -1.47
N ALA A 151 2.14 23.74 -2.60
CA ALA A 151 2.59 23.17 -3.87
C ALA A 151 4.05 22.71 -3.79
N THR A 152 4.94 23.53 -3.23
CA THR A 152 6.37 23.21 -3.09
C THR A 152 6.59 22.02 -2.15
N PHE A 153 5.87 22.00 -1.03
CA PHE A 153 5.99 20.91 -0.05
C PHE A 153 5.50 19.58 -0.63
N LEU A 154 4.31 19.54 -1.21
CA LEU A 154 3.77 18.33 -1.82
C LEU A 154 4.66 17.81 -2.95
N ARG A 155 5.23 18.67 -3.78
CA ARG A 155 6.19 18.26 -4.82
C ARG A 155 7.48 17.72 -4.24
N GLY A 156 8.05 18.39 -3.25
CA GLY A 156 9.26 17.92 -2.58
C GLY A 156 9.08 16.54 -1.94
N LEU A 157 7.88 16.26 -1.41
CA LEU A 157 7.51 14.94 -0.91
C LEU A 157 7.42 13.91 -2.04
N ALA A 158 6.73 14.24 -3.14
CA ALA A 158 6.56 13.34 -4.29
C ALA A 158 7.89 12.99 -4.95
N GLU A 159 8.83 13.93 -5.02
CA GLU A 159 10.16 13.74 -5.58
C GLU A 159 11.16 13.14 -4.56
N GLY A 160 10.82 13.20 -3.26
CA GLY A 160 11.53 12.50 -2.19
C GLY A 160 12.88 13.09 -1.78
N TYR A 161 13.13 14.39 -2.06
CA TYR A 161 14.40 15.05 -1.70
C TYR A 161 14.34 15.91 -0.43
N ILE A 162 13.16 16.14 0.15
CA ILE A 162 13.02 16.91 1.39
C ILE A 162 12.92 16.02 2.62
N THR A 163 13.41 16.52 3.75
CA THR A 163 13.25 15.88 5.05
C THR A 163 11.87 16.20 5.61
N PHE A 164 11.12 15.19 6.01
CA PHE A 164 9.79 15.32 6.61
C PHE A 164 9.58 14.41 7.83
N ASP A 165 10.51 13.50 8.08
CA ASP A 165 10.48 12.55 9.18
C ASP A 165 11.88 12.36 9.76
N LYS A 166 11.97 11.91 11.02
CA LYS A 166 13.24 11.56 11.67
C LYS A 166 13.90 10.34 11.01
N ASP A 167 13.11 9.43 10.48
CA ASP A 167 13.57 8.33 9.64
C ASP A 167 13.92 8.88 8.24
N ILE A 168 15.18 9.28 8.08
CA ILE A 168 15.66 9.92 6.83
C ILE A 168 15.43 9.05 5.59
N PRO A 169 15.66 7.73 5.59
CA PRO A 169 15.34 6.86 4.46
C PRO A 169 13.86 6.82 4.07
N ARG A 170 12.94 7.12 4.99
CA ARG A 170 11.49 7.04 4.73
C ARG A 170 11.09 7.87 3.51
N ARG A 171 10.39 7.24 2.58
CA ARG A 171 9.87 7.86 1.37
C ARG A 171 8.35 7.79 1.36
N ILE A 172 7.74 8.81 0.79
CA ILE A 172 6.35 8.73 0.40
C ILE A 172 6.32 8.17 -1.02
N PRO A 173 5.47 7.17 -1.31
CA PRO A 173 5.34 6.66 -2.66
C PRO A 173 5.02 7.78 -3.64
N GLY A 174 5.84 7.91 -4.69
CA GLY A 174 5.68 8.82 -5.84
C GLY A 174 5.57 7.96 -7.10
N SER A 175 5.34 8.44 -8.29
CA SER A 175 5.32 9.84 -8.68
C SER A 175 3.89 10.36 -8.68
N VAL A 176 3.72 11.53 -8.09
CA VAL A 176 2.45 12.25 -8.07
C VAL A 176 2.67 13.62 -8.68
N ALA A 177 1.87 13.94 -9.71
CA ALA A 177 1.81 15.28 -10.29
C ALA A 177 0.99 16.20 -9.38
N VAL A 178 1.54 17.37 -9.09
CA VAL A 178 0.90 18.42 -8.27
C VAL A 178 0.79 19.67 -9.15
N ILE A 179 -0.43 20.00 -9.57
CA ILE A 179 -0.70 21.06 -10.54
C ILE A 179 -1.83 21.96 -10.00
N GLU A 180 -1.73 23.28 -10.21
CA GLU A 180 -2.87 24.17 -9.92
C GLU A 180 -4.05 23.85 -10.83
N ASP A 181 -5.24 23.73 -10.25
CA ASP A 181 -6.50 23.55 -10.97
C ASP A 181 -7.20 24.92 -11.05
N LEU A 182 -7.11 25.54 -12.21
CA LEU A 182 -7.75 26.83 -12.51
C LEU A 182 -9.13 26.69 -13.15
N GLU A 183 -9.48 25.48 -13.61
CA GLU A 183 -10.69 25.26 -14.42
C GLU A 183 -11.90 24.90 -13.55
N SER A 184 -11.68 24.28 -12.41
CA SER A 184 -12.76 23.76 -11.58
C SER A 184 -13.04 24.66 -10.37
N ALA A 185 -14.29 24.67 -9.90
CA ALA A 185 -14.65 25.34 -8.65
C ALA A 185 -13.86 24.75 -7.46
N PRO A 186 -13.49 25.58 -6.46
CA PRO A 186 -12.81 25.08 -5.27
C PRO A 186 -13.62 23.99 -4.55
N VAL A 187 -12.92 23.04 -3.95
CA VAL A 187 -13.53 22.01 -3.11
C VAL A 187 -13.99 22.65 -1.80
N ILE A 188 -15.24 22.46 -1.47
CA ILE A 188 -15.83 22.86 -0.19
C ILE A 188 -16.33 21.60 0.51
N ALA A 189 -16.07 21.47 1.81
CA ALA A 189 -16.55 20.37 2.61
C ALA A 189 -17.14 20.88 3.92
N ASP A 190 -18.25 20.30 4.33
CA ASP A 190 -18.90 20.56 5.61
C ASP A 190 -18.33 19.66 6.72
N GLY A 191 -18.68 19.94 7.97
CA GLY A 191 -18.26 19.17 9.12
C GLY A 191 -16.98 19.67 9.79
N GLU A 192 -16.50 18.94 10.78
CA GLU A 192 -15.28 19.26 11.50
C GLU A 192 -14.03 18.69 10.79
N LEU A 193 -12.87 19.25 11.12
CA LEU A 193 -11.60 18.71 10.69
C LEU A 193 -11.36 17.37 11.41
N GLY A 194 -11.57 16.26 10.70
CA GLY A 194 -11.29 14.94 11.20
C GLY A 194 -9.77 14.68 11.26
N ILE A 195 -9.24 14.37 12.44
CA ILE A 195 -7.88 13.81 12.55
C ILE A 195 -8.02 12.30 12.40
N SER A 196 -7.31 11.76 11.43
CA SER A 196 -7.29 10.31 11.20
C SER A 196 -6.63 9.57 12.36
N GLN A 197 -7.15 8.39 12.66
CA GLN A 197 -6.51 7.44 13.57
C GLN A 197 -5.44 6.58 12.86
N LYS A 198 -4.99 7.00 11.66
CA LYS A 198 -3.93 6.30 10.92
C LYS A 198 -2.70 6.06 11.79
N PRO A 199 -2.00 4.93 11.60
CA PRO A 199 -0.72 4.69 12.26
C PRO A 199 0.29 5.79 11.98
N TYR A 200 0.25 6.37 10.76
CA TYR A 200 1.16 7.42 10.36
C TYR A 200 0.53 8.38 9.34
N PHE A 201 0.80 9.67 9.51
CA PHE A 201 0.75 10.73 8.48
C PHE A 201 1.75 11.83 8.85
N ILE A 202 2.18 12.63 7.89
CA ILE A 202 3.16 13.71 8.11
C ILE A 202 2.61 14.73 9.10
N GLY A 203 3.41 15.03 10.12
CA GLY A 203 3.03 15.98 11.18
C GLY A 203 2.08 15.41 12.22
N GLN A 204 1.88 14.11 12.24
CA GLN A 204 1.12 13.45 13.29
C GLN A 204 1.79 13.67 14.64
N THR A 205 1.08 14.35 15.53
CA THR A 205 1.43 14.46 16.94
C THR A 205 0.43 13.61 17.71
N GLN A 206 0.78 12.36 18.00
CA GLN A 206 0.02 11.58 18.96
C GLN A 206 0.64 11.77 20.35
N PRO A 207 -0.17 11.98 21.39
CA PRO A 207 0.35 11.96 22.74
C PRO A 207 0.99 10.60 23.01
N GLU A 208 2.11 10.59 23.71
CA GLU A 208 2.73 9.36 24.17
C GLU A 208 1.73 8.59 25.03
N GLY A 209 1.59 7.30 24.71
CA GLY A 209 0.70 6.38 25.39
C GLY A 209 1.48 5.29 26.13
N THR A 210 0.77 4.41 26.79
CA THR A 210 1.37 3.21 27.39
C THR A 210 1.86 2.28 26.27
N PRO A 211 3.16 1.88 26.27
CA PRO A 211 3.68 0.93 25.31
C PRO A 211 2.87 -0.36 25.27
N LEU A 212 2.59 -0.84 24.10
CA LEU A 212 1.95 -2.12 23.88
C LEU A 212 3.00 -3.24 23.97
N PRO A 213 2.61 -4.45 24.42
CA PRO A 213 3.53 -5.58 24.49
C PRO A 213 3.89 -6.08 23.08
N ALA A 214 5.04 -6.74 22.98
CA ALA A 214 5.38 -7.51 21.77
C ALA A 214 4.40 -8.68 21.58
N PHE A 215 4.21 -9.10 20.34
CA PHE A 215 3.46 -10.32 20.04
C PHE A 215 4.27 -11.54 20.47
N VAL A 216 3.64 -12.41 21.24
CA VAL A 216 4.23 -13.68 21.66
C VAL A 216 3.29 -14.80 21.23
N TRP A 217 3.83 -15.80 20.55
CA TRP A 217 3.13 -16.99 20.13
C TRP A 217 3.69 -18.21 20.85
N GLU A 218 2.84 -18.96 21.51
CA GLU A 218 3.18 -20.26 22.08
C GLU A 218 2.50 -21.35 21.25
N GLU A 219 3.32 -22.21 20.66
CA GLU A 219 2.82 -23.31 19.86
C GLU A 219 2.10 -24.34 20.76
N LYS A 220 0.85 -24.64 20.42
CA LYS A 220 0.08 -25.65 21.14
C LYS A 220 0.33 -27.00 20.50
N GLU A 221 0.95 -27.90 21.23
CA GLU A 221 1.04 -29.30 20.80
C GLU A 221 -0.36 -29.90 20.69
N SER A 222 -0.77 -30.28 19.49
CA SER A 222 -1.97 -31.08 19.26
C SER A 222 -1.57 -32.52 18.97
N SER A 223 -2.09 -33.46 19.71
CA SER A 223 -1.90 -34.89 19.46
C SER A 223 -2.81 -35.44 18.35
N GLU A 224 -3.84 -34.69 17.95
CA GLU A 224 -4.79 -35.11 16.94
C GLU A 224 -4.51 -34.38 15.62
N LEU A 225 -4.35 -35.16 14.54
CA LEU A 225 -4.18 -34.64 13.19
C LEU A 225 -5.53 -34.21 12.61
N LEU A 226 -5.52 -33.06 11.95
CA LEU A 226 -6.69 -32.54 11.25
C LEU A 226 -6.89 -33.29 9.90
N ARG A 227 -8.10 -33.22 9.36
CA ARG A 227 -8.48 -33.83 8.09
C ARG A 227 -9.15 -32.83 7.18
N THR A 228 -8.79 -32.85 5.89
CA THR A 228 -9.49 -32.04 4.89
C THR A 228 -10.87 -32.64 4.57
N SER A 229 -11.73 -31.84 3.95
CA SER A 229 -13.04 -32.34 3.48
C SER A 229 -12.92 -33.45 2.42
N LEU A 230 -11.76 -33.60 1.78
CA LEU A 230 -11.48 -34.62 0.77
C LEU A 230 -10.82 -35.90 1.31
N TYR A 231 -10.54 -35.96 2.61
CA TYR A 231 -9.82 -37.08 3.25
C TYR A 231 -10.37 -38.45 2.91
N GLU A 232 -11.71 -38.66 3.02
CA GLU A 232 -12.32 -39.96 2.72
C GLU A 232 -12.26 -40.31 1.23
N ILE A 233 -12.26 -39.30 0.35
CA ILE A 233 -12.06 -39.50 -1.09
C ILE A 233 -10.64 -39.94 -1.36
N HIS A 234 -9.63 -39.33 -0.74
CA HIS A 234 -8.24 -39.73 -0.88
C HIS A 234 -8.01 -41.17 -0.45
N LYS A 235 -8.56 -41.57 0.69
CA LYS A 235 -8.51 -42.97 1.17
C LYS A 235 -9.15 -43.95 0.16
N LYS A 236 -10.35 -43.60 -0.32
CA LYS A 236 -11.07 -44.44 -1.30
C LYS A 236 -10.29 -44.59 -2.61
N MET A 237 -9.54 -43.57 -2.99
CA MET A 237 -8.68 -43.60 -4.18
C MET A 237 -7.33 -44.30 -3.95
N GLY A 238 -7.08 -44.82 -2.75
CA GLY A 238 -5.85 -45.54 -2.42
C GLY A 238 -4.63 -44.64 -2.14
N ALA A 239 -4.87 -43.39 -1.75
CA ALA A 239 -3.78 -42.47 -1.44
C ALA A 239 -2.92 -42.94 -0.27
N LYS A 240 -1.61 -42.74 -0.39
CA LYS A 240 -0.70 -42.81 0.74
C LYS A 240 -0.85 -41.59 1.60
N ILE A 241 -1.47 -41.74 2.76
CA ILE A 241 -1.70 -40.65 3.73
C ILE A 241 -0.53 -40.61 4.72
N ILE A 242 -0.03 -39.38 5.01
CA ILE A 242 0.98 -39.14 6.04
C ILE A 242 0.66 -37.89 6.85
N PRO A 243 1.19 -37.76 8.08
CA PRO A 243 1.17 -36.48 8.81
C PRO A 243 1.98 -35.41 8.04
N PHE A 244 1.33 -34.25 7.83
CA PHE A 244 1.98 -33.09 7.19
C PHE A 244 1.38 -31.81 7.77
N ALA A 245 2.20 -30.94 8.38
CA ALA A 245 1.80 -29.67 8.97
C ALA A 245 0.56 -29.75 9.90
N GLY A 246 0.47 -30.82 10.71
CA GLY A 246 -0.66 -31.04 11.60
C GLY A 246 -1.90 -31.70 10.95
N TRP A 247 -1.81 -32.10 9.69
CA TRP A 247 -2.90 -32.69 8.90
C TRP A 247 -2.56 -34.10 8.42
N GLU A 248 -3.58 -34.95 8.19
CA GLU A 248 -3.47 -36.20 7.44
C GLU A 248 -3.63 -35.90 5.95
N MET A 249 -2.50 -35.89 5.19
CA MET A 249 -2.48 -35.46 3.80
C MET A 249 -2.06 -36.57 2.83
N PRO A 250 -2.66 -36.62 1.61
CA PRO A 250 -2.21 -37.56 0.56
C PRO A 250 -0.88 -37.10 -0.02
N VAL A 251 0.08 -38.00 -0.12
CA VAL A 251 1.41 -37.71 -0.71
C VAL A 251 1.49 -38.21 -2.13
N TRP A 252 0.95 -39.39 -2.42
CA TRP A 252 0.84 -39.98 -3.76
C TRP A 252 -0.26 -41.05 -3.79
N TYR A 253 -0.68 -41.44 -5.01
CA TYR A 253 -1.66 -42.50 -5.26
C TYR A 253 -1.03 -43.71 -5.98
N THR A 254 -0.18 -43.46 -6.96
CA THR A 254 0.53 -44.50 -7.73
C THR A 254 2.03 -44.49 -7.39
N SER A 255 2.73 -43.46 -7.85
CA SER A 255 4.14 -43.24 -7.49
C SER A 255 4.51 -41.76 -7.64
N VAL A 256 5.49 -41.31 -6.86
CA VAL A 256 5.97 -39.92 -6.92
C VAL A 256 6.46 -39.55 -8.33
N VAL A 257 7.16 -40.44 -9.02
CA VAL A 257 7.73 -40.18 -10.35
C VAL A 257 6.64 -40.09 -11.41
N GLU A 258 5.68 -41.03 -11.42
CA GLU A 258 4.60 -41.02 -12.40
C GLU A 258 3.70 -39.79 -12.24
N GLU A 259 3.33 -39.42 -11.02
CA GLU A 259 2.49 -38.28 -10.72
C GLU A 259 3.22 -36.96 -11.01
N HIS A 260 4.54 -36.89 -10.72
CA HIS A 260 5.36 -35.74 -11.11
C HIS A 260 5.36 -35.56 -12.64
N LEU A 261 5.61 -36.63 -13.40
CA LEU A 261 5.62 -36.59 -14.86
C LEU A 261 4.24 -36.25 -15.43
N ALA A 262 3.17 -36.79 -14.86
CA ALA A 262 1.80 -36.47 -15.25
C ALA A 262 1.51 -34.97 -15.06
N CYS A 263 1.89 -34.40 -13.92
CA CYS A 263 1.74 -32.97 -13.66
C CYS A 263 2.54 -32.13 -14.68
N ARG A 264 3.81 -32.49 -14.97
CA ARG A 264 4.68 -31.75 -15.90
C ARG A 264 4.24 -31.85 -17.36
N GLN A 265 3.68 -32.97 -17.77
CA GLN A 265 3.30 -33.25 -19.17
C GLN A 265 1.83 -32.97 -19.49
N VAL A 266 0.95 -33.11 -18.49
CA VAL A 266 -0.50 -32.99 -18.65
C VAL A 266 -1.08 -32.07 -17.59
N ALA A 267 -1.43 -32.62 -16.44
CA ALA A 267 -1.92 -31.88 -15.26
C ALA A 267 -1.87 -32.75 -14.00
N GLY A 268 -1.79 -32.09 -12.86
CA GLY A 268 -1.98 -32.66 -11.53
C GLY A 268 -2.99 -31.87 -10.72
N LEU A 269 -3.80 -32.57 -9.92
CA LEU A 269 -4.76 -31.98 -9.00
C LEU A 269 -4.28 -32.23 -7.56
N PHE A 270 -4.15 -31.15 -6.80
CA PHE A 270 -3.62 -31.18 -5.43
C PHE A 270 -4.69 -30.65 -4.46
N ASP A 271 -4.92 -31.40 -3.38
CA ASP A 271 -5.64 -30.91 -2.23
C ASP A 271 -4.72 -29.99 -1.41
N VAL A 272 -5.01 -28.71 -1.40
CA VAL A 272 -4.30 -27.69 -0.61
C VAL A 272 -5.22 -27.07 0.45
N SER A 273 -6.31 -27.76 0.79
CA SER A 273 -7.32 -27.29 1.76
C SER A 273 -6.81 -27.21 3.20
N HIS A 274 -5.62 -27.73 3.47
CA HIS A 274 -4.93 -27.57 4.74
C HIS A 274 -4.33 -26.16 4.94
N MET A 275 -4.16 -25.40 3.88
CA MET A 275 -3.71 -23.99 3.94
C MET A 275 -4.75 -23.11 4.63
N GLY A 276 -4.33 -22.12 5.42
CA GLY A 276 -5.22 -21.12 5.97
C GLY A 276 -5.71 -20.13 4.90
N VAL A 277 -6.95 -19.71 5.01
CA VAL A 277 -7.55 -18.72 4.09
C VAL A 277 -8.31 -17.68 4.88
N PHE A 278 -7.82 -16.45 4.85
CA PHE A 278 -8.43 -15.33 5.54
C PHE A 278 -8.98 -14.32 4.55
N GLN A 279 -10.09 -13.70 4.91
CA GLN A 279 -10.60 -12.54 4.20
C GLN A 279 -10.43 -11.31 5.07
N VAL A 280 -9.83 -10.28 4.48
CA VAL A 280 -9.66 -8.95 5.07
C VAL A 280 -10.49 -8.00 4.25
N GLU A 281 -11.48 -7.36 4.88
CA GLU A 281 -12.44 -6.52 4.17
C GLU A 281 -12.79 -5.26 4.95
N ASP A 282 -13.51 -4.34 4.34
CA ASP A 282 -13.91 -3.01 4.74
C ASP A 282 -12.90 -1.92 4.39
N VAL A 283 -13.28 -0.69 4.70
CA VAL A 283 -12.63 0.55 4.23
C VAL A 283 -11.16 0.69 4.60
N HIS A 284 -10.71 0.03 5.66
CA HIS A 284 -9.31 0.06 6.11
C HIS A 284 -8.53 -1.22 5.80
N ALA A 285 -9.09 -2.14 5.02
CA ALA A 285 -8.45 -3.42 4.72
C ALA A 285 -7.04 -3.27 4.11
N ALA A 286 -6.88 -2.36 3.14
CA ALA A 286 -5.59 -2.09 2.53
C ALA A 286 -4.56 -1.57 3.53
N LEU A 287 -4.91 -0.56 4.34
CA LEU A 287 -4.03 0.02 5.35
C LEU A 287 -3.63 -0.98 6.43
N PHE A 288 -4.58 -1.83 6.82
CA PHE A 288 -4.30 -2.89 7.77
C PHE A 288 -3.27 -3.88 7.21
N LEU A 289 -3.44 -4.31 5.96
CA LEU A 289 -2.48 -5.20 5.31
C LEU A 289 -1.13 -4.53 5.10
N GLU A 290 -1.08 -3.24 4.75
CA GLU A 290 0.16 -2.44 4.71
C GLU A 290 0.90 -2.42 6.05
N THR A 291 0.18 -2.50 7.17
CA THR A 291 0.78 -2.51 8.50
C THR A 291 1.48 -3.84 8.82
N VAL A 292 0.97 -4.96 8.31
CA VAL A 292 1.43 -6.31 8.67
C VAL A 292 2.23 -7.00 7.57
N CYS A 293 2.19 -6.50 6.33
CA CYS A 293 2.85 -7.09 5.17
C CYS A 293 4.13 -6.34 4.79
N GLY A 294 5.12 -7.08 4.30
CA GLY A 294 6.39 -6.51 3.82
C GLY A 294 6.37 -6.00 2.37
N ASN A 295 5.28 -6.22 1.62
CA ASN A 295 5.13 -5.74 0.24
C ASN A 295 4.09 -4.63 0.15
N ASP A 296 4.12 -3.83 -0.92
CA ASP A 296 3.19 -2.74 -1.22
C ASP A 296 1.83 -3.30 -1.68
N ILE A 297 0.90 -3.46 -0.74
CA ILE A 297 -0.47 -3.96 -0.99
C ILE A 297 -1.31 -2.93 -1.75
N ASN A 298 -1.05 -1.64 -1.53
CA ASN A 298 -1.77 -0.57 -2.21
C ASN A 298 -1.47 -0.51 -3.71
N SER A 299 -0.32 -1.05 -4.15
CA SER A 299 0.02 -1.12 -5.57
C SER A 299 -0.79 -2.15 -6.36
N LEU A 300 -1.47 -3.09 -5.68
CA LEU A 300 -2.29 -4.10 -6.34
C LEU A 300 -3.53 -3.46 -6.97
N ALA A 301 -3.77 -3.73 -8.24
CA ALA A 301 -5.07 -3.50 -8.86
C ALA A 301 -6.08 -4.60 -8.45
N VAL A 302 -7.38 -4.32 -8.57
CA VAL A 302 -8.41 -5.36 -8.39
C VAL A 302 -8.19 -6.46 -9.41
N GLY A 303 -8.14 -7.71 -8.96
CA GLY A 303 -7.80 -8.86 -9.78
C GLY A 303 -6.31 -9.22 -9.79
N GLU A 304 -5.48 -8.56 -8.99
CA GLU A 304 -4.06 -8.88 -8.85
C GLU A 304 -3.73 -9.49 -7.50
N SER A 305 -2.57 -10.14 -7.42
CA SER A 305 -2.03 -10.70 -6.20
C SER A 305 -0.53 -10.45 -6.07
N CYS A 306 -0.03 -10.44 -4.86
CA CYS A 306 1.41 -10.43 -4.59
C CYS A 306 1.78 -11.48 -3.55
N TYR A 307 2.98 -12.00 -3.70
CA TYR A 307 3.68 -12.75 -2.64
C TYR A 307 4.29 -11.76 -1.66
N THR A 308 4.06 -11.97 -0.39
CA THR A 308 4.55 -11.11 0.69
C THR A 308 4.87 -11.92 1.94
N HIS A 309 5.28 -11.24 3.02
CA HIS A 309 5.52 -11.84 4.31
C HIS A 309 4.75 -11.05 5.36
N PHE A 310 4.18 -11.74 6.34
CA PHE A 310 3.82 -11.09 7.59
C PHE A 310 5.10 -10.84 8.38
N LEU A 311 5.24 -9.62 8.86
CA LEU A 311 6.42 -9.18 9.61
C LEU A 311 6.02 -8.72 11.00
N ASP A 312 6.88 -8.99 11.97
CA ASP A 312 6.81 -8.32 13.26
C ASP A 312 7.45 -6.92 13.20
N PRO A 313 7.37 -6.10 14.26
CA PRO A 313 7.91 -4.75 14.26
C PRO A 313 9.44 -4.65 14.08
N GLU A 314 10.16 -5.73 14.33
CA GLU A 314 11.62 -5.85 14.12
C GLU A 314 11.97 -6.39 12.73
N ALA A 315 10.97 -6.54 11.84
CA ALA A 315 11.07 -7.09 10.50
C ALA A 315 11.46 -8.60 10.47
N ASN A 316 11.22 -9.35 11.54
CA ASN A 316 11.31 -10.81 11.48
C ASN A 316 10.10 -11.38 10.78
N VAL A 317 10.33 -12.42 9.98
CA VAL A 317 9.25 -13.08 9.23
C VAL A 317 8.41 -13.95 10.17
N ILE A 318 7.11 -13.66 10.23
CA ILE A 318 6.11 -14.47 10.92
C ILE A 318 5.67 -15.63 10.01
N ASP A 319 5.29 -15.31 8.76
CA ASP A 319 4.97 -16.26 7.71
C ASP A 319 5.17 -15.64 6.32
N ASP A 320 5.30 -16.48 5.28
CA ASP A 320 5.19 -16.07 3.88
C ASP A 320 3.79 -16.35 3.35
N THR A 321 3.22 -15.41 2.61
CA THR A 321 1.80 -15.44 2.25
C THR A 321 1.52 -14.89 0.87
N LEU A 322 0.37 -15.22 0.31
CA LEU A 322 -0.18 -14.64 -0.91
C LEU A 322 -1.38 -13.76 -0.56
N VAL A 323 -1.31 -12.50 -0.96
CA VAL A 323 -2.40 -11.54 -0.82
C VAL A 323 -3.01 -11.28 -2.18
N TYR A 324 -4.33 -11.46 -2.29
CA TYR A 324 -5.12 -11.28 -3.50
C TYR A 324 -6.11 -10.13 -3.30
N ARG A 325 -6.09 -9.14 -4.17
CA ARG A 325 -7.09 -8.07 -4.15
C ARG A 325 -8.32 -8.48 -4.97
N ARG A 326 -9.39 -8.91 -4.30
CA ARG A 326 -10.64 -9.36 -4.92
C ARG A 326 -11.53 -8.22 -5.37
N ASP A 327 -11.55 -7.13 -4.59
CA ASP A 327 -12.36 -5.93 -4.84
C ASP A 327 -11.67 -4.71 -4.23
N THR A 328 -12.24 -3.54 -4.35
CA THR A 328 -11.70 -2.25 -3.85
C THR A 328 -11.23 -2.35 -2.41
N ASN A 329 -12.04 -2.93 -1.52
CA ASN A 329 -11.77 -3.08 -0.10
C ASN A 329 -11.90 -4.52 0.38
N LYS A 330 -11.58 -5.51 -0.47
CA LYS A 330 -11.73 -6.92 -0.15
C LYS A 330 -10.52 -7.71 -0.63
N TYR A 331 -9.86 -8.34 0.34
CA TYR A 331 -8.63 -9.09 0.10
C TYR A 331 -8.77 -10.52 0.61
N LEU A 332 -8.16 -11.45 -0.12
CA LEU A 332 -8.00 -12.84 0.31
C LEU A 332 -6.53 -13.04 0.66
N VAL A 333 -6.26 -13.70 1.76
CA VAL A 333 -4.91 -14.01 2.23
C VAL A 333 -4.80 -15.51 2.43
N VAL A 334 -3.84 -16.13 1.75
CA VAL A 334 -3.56 -17.56 1.86
C VAL A 334 -2.25 -17.74 2.61
N VAL A 335 -2.29 -18.47 3.73
CA VAL A 335 -1.17 -18.67 4.65
C VAL A 335 -0.79 -20.14 4.76
N ASN A 336 0.43 -20.40 5.23
CA ASN A 336 0.92 -21.78 5.40
C ASN A 336 0.19 -22.52 6.52
N ALA A 337 -0.11 -23.78 6.30
CA ALA A 337 -0.86 -24.61 7.23
C ALA A 337 -0.25 -24.68 8.64
N SER A 338 1.08 -24.75 8.73
CA SER A 338 1.80 -24.77 10.01
C SER A 338 1.70 -23.46 10.79
N ASN A 339 1.41 -22.35 10.12
CA ASN A 339 1.36 -21.01 10.70
C ASN A 339 -0.07 -20.44 10.82
N ASP A 340 -1.09 -21.13 10.30
CA ASP A 340 -2.48 -20.65 10.25
C ASP A 340 -2.98 -20.07 11.59
N ALA A 341 -2.81 -20.81 12.67
CA ALA A 341 -3.24 -20.36 14.00
C ALA A 341 -2.43 -19.15 14.52
N LYS A 342 -1.12 -19.14 14.27
CA LYS A 342 -0.22 -18.04 14.63
C LYS A 342 -0.58 -16.76 13.86
N ASP A 343 -0.75 -16.89 12.54
CA ASP A 343 -1.08 -15.77 11.65
C ASP A 343 -2.46 -15.18 11.99
N TRP A 344 -3.44 -16.05 12.27
CA TRP A 344 -4.75 -15.60 12.72
C TRP A 344 -4.67 -14.84 14.06
N ALA A 345 -3.88 -15.34 15.01
CA ALA A 345 -3.67 -14.67 16.29
C ALA A 345 -2.95 -13.32 16.11
N TRP A 346 -1.91 -13.25 15.27
CA TRP A 346 -1.19 -12.02 14.94
C TRP A 346 -2.12 -10.98 14.34
N LEU A 347 -2.85 -11.31 13.28
CA LEU A 347 -3.76 -10.39 12.61
C LEU A 347 -4.83 -9.85 13.57
N ASN A 348 -5.42 -10.70 14.40
CA ASN A 348 -6.40 -10.26 15.39
C ASN A 348 -5.78 -9.38 16.50
N ALA A 349 -4.59 -9.72 17.00
CA ALA A 349 -3.92 -8.93 18.02
C ALA A 349 -3.57 -7.52 17.50
N VAL A 350 -3.09 -7.41 16.25
CA VAL A 350 -2.84 -6.12 15.59
C VAL A 350 -4.14 -5.35 15.38
N ARG A 351 -5.19 -6.00 14.84
CA ARG A 351 -6.51 -5.39 14.61
C ARG A 351 -7.12 -4.84 15.91
N GLU A 352 -6.98 -5.56 16.99
CA GLU A 352 -7.52 -5.19 18.30
C GLU A 352 -6.63 -4.18 19.05
N GLY A 353 -5.48 -3.82 18.49
CA GLY A 353 -4.52 -2.89 19.09
C GLY A 353 -3.95 -3.41 20.41
N LYS A 354 -3.71 -4.71 20.50
CA LYS A 354 -3.19 -5.40 21.70
C LYS A 354 -1.69 -5.58 21.71
N VAL A 355 -1.05 -5.44 20.56
CA VAL A 355 0.39 -5.66 20.38
C VAL A 355 1.05 -4.48 19.69
N MET A 356 2.34 -4.30 19.97
CA MET A 356 3.18 -3.28 19.36
C MET A 356 3.33 -3.54 17.86
N ILE A 357 3.21 -2.48 17.05
CA ILE A 357 3.40 -2.49 15.60
C ILE A 357 4.50 -1.53 15.14
N ASP A 358 5.00 -0.66 16.02
CA ASP A 358 6.04 0.32 15.72
C ASP A 358 6.94 0.49 16.94
N PRO A 359 8.22 0.05 16.92
CA PRO A 359 9.14 0.15 18.04
C PRO A 359 9.48 1.59 18.42
N GLN A 360 9.41 2.53 17.47
CA GLN A 360 9.67 3.94 17.73
C GLN A 360 8.48 4.65 18.39
N ARG A 361 7.28 4.10 18.19
CA ARG A 361 6.03 4.58 18.77
C ARG A 361 5.22 3.41 19.34
N PRO A 362 5.71 2.76 20.40
CA PRO A 362 5.19 1.46 20.85
C PRO A 362 3.74 1.49 21.36
N TRP A 363 3.15 2.67 21.52
CA TRP A 363 1.74 2.89 21.90
C TRP A 363 0.79 3.01 20.69
N ILE A 364 1.31 3.06 19.47
CA ILE A 364 0.51 3.23 18.25
C ILE A 364 -0.33 1.97 17.97
N LYS A 365 -1.56 2.21 17.58
CA LYS A 365 -2.51 1.16 17.16
C LYS A 365 -2.88 1.35 15.71
N THR A 366 -3.11 0.25 15.00
CA THR A 366 -3.74 0.29 13.68
C THR A 366 -5.26 0.53 13.78
N PHE A 367 -5.90 0.66 12.63
CA PHE A 367 -7.37 0.84 12.54
C PHE A 367 -8.12 -0.46 12.83
N GLY A 368 -8.39 -0.76 14.07
CA GLY A 368 -9.25 -1.89 14.41
C GLY A 368 -10.69 -1.70 13.95
N ALA A 369 -11.23 -0.48 14.05
CA ALA A 369 -12.53 -0.13 13.50
C ALA A 369 -12.45 0.03 11.98
N GLY A 370 -13.36 -0.61 11.23
CA GLY A 370 -13.38 -0.58 9.76
C GLY A 370 -12.45 -1.62 9.11
N VAL A 371 -12.10 -2.69 9.85
CA VAL A 371 -11.46 -3.90 9.30
C VAL A 371 -12.17 -5.12 9.84
N THR A 372 -12.75 -5.89 8.95
CA THR A 372 -13.33 -7.19 9.25
C THR A 372 -12.37 -8.30 8.83
N LEU A 373 -12.01 -9.18 9.77
CA LEU A 373 -11.24 -10.40 9.51
C LEU A 373 -12.18 -11.60 9.57
N ARG A 374 -12.14 -12.45 8.56
CA ARG A 374 -12.92 -13.69 8.49
C ARG A 374 -12.00 -14.85 8.15
N ASN A 375 -12.04 -15.90 8.94
CA ASN A 375 -11.40 -17.16 8.59
C ASN A 375 -12.37 -17.96 7.71
N LEU A 376 -12.04 -18.12 6.44
CA LEU A 376 -12.90 -18.81 5.46
C LEU A 376 -12.82 -20.34 5.55
N ARG A 377 -12.01 -20.87 6.45
CA ARG A 377 -12.01 -22.29 6.84
C ARG A 377 -12.95 -22.59 8.01
N ASP A 378 -13.35 -21.55 8.75
CA ASP A 378 -14.28 -21.71 9.87
C ASP A 378 -15.71 -21.89 9.31
N ALA A 379 -16.46 -22.82 9.92
CA ALA A 379 -17.88 -23.05 9.60
C ALA A 379 -18.74 -21.78 9.75
N LYS A 380 -18.31 -20.81 10.57
CA LYS A 380 -18.95 -19.49 10.71
C LYS A 380 -18.93 -18.66 9.44
N ALA A 381 -18.04 -18.96 8.50
CA ALA A 381 -18.02 -18.32 7.18
C ALA A 381 -19.25 -18.67 6.35
N GLY A 382 -19.96 -19.76 6.69
CA GLY A 382 -21.21 -20.15 6.02
C GLY A 382 -21.02 -20.40 4.53
N ALA A 383 -21.78 -19.73 3.68
CA ALA A 383 -21.70 -19.86 2.21
C ALA A 383 -20.36 -19.35 1.62
N ASP A 384 -19.62 -18.52 2.35
CA ASP A 384 -18.31 -18.01 1.93
C ASP A 384 -17.15 -18.93 2.28
N MET A 385 -17.42 -20.06 2.94
CA MET A 385 -16.39 -21.04 3.26
C MET A 385 -15.70 -21.52 1.99
N ARG A 386 -14.36 -21.58 2.03
CA ARG A 386 -13.52 -21.92 0.87
C ARG A 386 -12.78 -23.24 1.08
N VAL A 387 -12.63 -23.97 0.00
CA VAL A 387 -11.76 -25.14 -0.14
C VAL A 387 -10.79 -24.82 -1.26
N ASP A 388 -9.51 -25.05 -1.05
CA ASP A 388 -8.50 -24.73 -2.04
C ASP A 388 -8.03 -25.99 -2.73
N ILE A 389 -8.01 -25.93 -4.05
CA ILE A 389 -7.51 -26.98 -4.93
C ILE A 389 -6.53 -26.36 -5.92
N ALA A 390 -5.33 -26.94 -6.01
CA ALA A 390 -4.36 -26.52 -7.01
C ALA A 390 -4.41 -27.47 -8.21
N LEU A 391 -4.87 -26.96 -9.37
CA LEU A 391 -4.82 -27.65 -10.65
C LEU A 391 -3.64 -27.11 -11.45
N GLN A 392 -2.58 -27.92 -11.60
CA GLN A 392 -1.30 -27.51 -12.13
C GLN A 392 -0.96 -28.29 -13.41
N GLY A 393 -0.09 -27.72 -14.25
CA GLY A 393 0.40 -28.36 -15.48
C GLY A 393 -0.10 -27.70 -16.76
N PRO A 394 0.47 -28.09 -17.93
CA PRO A 394 0.23 -27.42 -19.20
C PRO A 394 -1.23 -27.46 -19.68
N LYS A 395 -2.01 -28.46 -19.29
CA LYS A 395 -3.45 -28.58 -19.64
C LYS A 395 -4.41 -28.14 -18.54
N SER A 396 -3.90 -27.62 -17.42
CA SER A 396 -4.73 -27.26 -16.24
C SER A 396 -5.90 -26.32 -16.60
N ARG A 397 -5.64 -25.27 -17.38
CA ARG A 397 -6.66 -24.31 -17.79
C ARG A 397 -7.73 -24.94 -18.69
N ASP A 398 -7.34 -25.78 -19.65
CA ASP A 398 -8.28 -26.42 -20.57
C ASP A 398 -9.17 -27.42 -19.82
N ILE A 399 -8.60 -28.14 -18.85
CA ILE A 399 -9.35 -29.05 -17.96
C ILE A 399 -10.36 -28.26 -17.13
N LEU A 400 -9.94 -27.15 -16.50
CA LEU A 400 -10.84 -26.29 -15.73
C LEU A 400 -12.01 -25.81 -16.58
N LEU A 401 -11.75 -25.29 -17.77
CA LEU A 401 -12.78 -24.76 -18.67
C LEU A 401 -13.69 -25.86 -19.24
N SER A 402 -13.22 -27.11 -19.31
CA SER A 402 -14.04 -28.28 -19.78
C SER A 402 -15.16 -28.66 -18.82
N LEU A 403 -15.11 -28.19 -17.57
CA LEU A 403 -16.19 -28.38 -16.57
C LEU A 403 -17.46 -27.61 -16.91
N GLY A 404 -17.42 -26.73 -17.91
CA GLY A 404 -18.56 -25.98 -18.44
C GLY A 404 -18.69 -24.58 -17.83
N CYS A 405 -18.62 -23.58 -18.70
CA CYS A 405 -18.85 -22.17 -18.38
C CYS A 405 -19.23 -21.38 -19.65
N ASP A 406 -19.73 -20.15 -19.47
CA ASP A 406 -20.06 -19.26 -20.57
C ASP A 406 -18.81 -18.69 -21.28
N GLU A 407 -19.02 -18.07 -22.44
CA GLU A 407 -17.92 -17.48 -23.22
C GLU A 407 -17.23 -16.35 -22.50
N THR A 408 -17.91 -15.58 -21.66
CA THR A 408 -17.35 -14.47 -20.90
C THR A 408 -16.38 -14.99 -19.87
N THR A 409 -16.76 -16.02 -19.12
CA THR A 409 -15.91 -16.73 -18.17
C THR A 409 -14.69 -17.34 -18.86
N GLN A 410 -14.88 -18.00 -20.02
CA GLN A 410 -13.76 -18.53 -20.79
C GLN A 410 -12.75 -17.44 -21.18
N LYS A 411 -13.24 -16.29 -21.67
CA LYS A 411 -12.37 -15.15 -22.02
C LYS A 411 -11.62 -14.62 -20.81
N LYS A 412 -12.29 -14.44 -19.66
CA LYS A 412 -11.65 -13.98 -18.41
C LYS A 412 -10.53 -14.93 -17.97
N VAL A 413 -10.80 -16.23 -17.85
CA VAL A 413 -9.81 -17.21 -17.40
C VAL A 413 -8.64 -17.34 -18.39
N LYS A 414 -8.91 -17.29 -19.71
CA LYS A 414 -7.85 -17.32 -20.73
C LYS A 414 -6.96 -16.08 -20.71
N ALA A 415 -7.51 -14.93 -20.34
CA ALA A 415 -6.79 -13.65 -20.29
C ALA A 415 -5.92 -13.49 -19.04
N LEU A 416 -6.12 -14.27 -17.97
CA LEU A 416 -5.35 -14.16 -16.73
C LEU A 416 -3.85 -14.24 -16.99
N LYS A 417 -3.14 -13.21 -16.56
CA LYS A 417 -1.67 -13.22 -16.49
C LYS A 417 -1.21 -13.87 -15.19
N ARG A 418 0.07 -14.13 -15.08
CA ARG A 418 0.67 -14.59 -13.83
C ARG A 418 0.39 -13.58 -12.72
N THR A 419 0.03 -14.05 -11.53
CA THR A 419 -0.37 -13.28 -10.35
C THR A 419 -1.74 -12.60 -10.45
N GLU A 420 -2.52 -12.85 -11.51
CA GLU A 420 -3.90 -12.37 -11.61
C GLU A 420 -4.92 -13.41 -11.14
N LEU A 421 -6.09 -12.91 -10.77
CA LEU A 421 -7.25 -13.70 -10.36
C LEU A 421 -8.53 -13.18 -10.99
N CYS A 422 -9.54 -14.04 -11.07
CA CYS A 422 -10.90 -13.63 -11.40
C CYS A 422 -11.93 -14.44 -10.60
N GLU A 423 -13.09 -13.83 -10.35
CA GLU A 423 -14.25 -14.50 -9.79
C GLU A 423 -15.20 -14.91 -10.92
N VAL A 424 -15.53 -16.19 -10.95
CA VAL A 424 -16.27 -16.81 -12.06
C VAL A 424 -17.06 -18.03 -11.60
N VAL A 425 -18.10 -18.39 -12.39
CA VAL A 425 -18.84 -19.63 -12.19
C VAL A 425 -18.41 -20.66 -13.24
N ILE A 426 -17.89 -21.81 -12.77
CA ILE A 426 -17.48 -22.92 -13.63
C ILE A 426 -18.06 -24.22 -13.07
N GLY A 427 -18.68 -25.04 -13.91
CA GLY A 427 -19.31 -26.28 -13.47
C GLY A 427 -20.44 -26.10 -12.46
N GLY A 428 -21.02 -24.91 -12.38
CA GLY A 428 -22.04 -24.54 -11.40
C GLY A 428 -21.50 -24.09 -10.04
N PHE A 429 -20.19 -23.99 -9.87
CA PHE A 429 -19.53 -23.55 -8.64
C PHE A 429 -19.04 -22.09 -8.76
N ASP A 430 -19.23 -21.33 -7.70
CA ASP A 430 -18.65 -19.99 -7.55
C ASP A 430 -17.17 -20.10 -7.12
N LEU A 431 -16.27 -19.70 -8.01
CA LEU A 431 -14.84 -19.91 -7.87
C LEU A 431 -14.06 -18.58 -7.88
N VAL A 432 -13.05 -18.51 -7.04
CA VAL A 432 -11.93 -17.59 -7.19
C VAL A 432 -10.81 -18.34 -7.91
N VAL A 433 -10.60 -18.02 -9.19
CA VAL A 433 -9.56 -18.65 -10.00
C VAL A 433 -8.34 -17.74 -10.05
N SER A 434 -7.19 -18.23 -9.61
CA SER A 434 -5.94 -17.49 -9.66
C SER A 434 -4.88 -18.22 -10.50
N ARG A 435 -4.01 -17.45 -11.17
CA ARG A 435 -2.87 -17.97 -11.93
C ARG A 435 -1.56 -17.70 -11.18
N THR A 436 -1.33 -18.44 -10.10
CA THR A 436 -0.20 -18.25 -9.17
C THR A 436 0.70 -19.47 -9.01
N GLY A 437 0.45 -20.57 -9.75
CA GLY A 437 1.20 -21.81 -9.64
C GLY A 437 2.65 -21.71 -10.10
N TYR A 438 3.47 -22.66 -9.59
CA TYR A 438 4.89 -22.80 -9.93
C TYR A 438 5.14 -23.75 -11.13
N THR A 439 4.13 -24.42 -11.61
CA THR A 439 4.24 -25.47 -12.66
C THR A 439 3.89 -24.93 -14.03
#